data_4e6851beea4f31b03dd0327b100aede5
#
_entry.id   4e6851beea4f31b03dd0327b100aede5
#
_cell.length_a   1.000
_cell.length_b   1.000
_cell.length_c   1.000
_cell.angle_alpha   90.00
_cell.angle_beta   90.00
_cell.angle_gamma   90.00
#
_symmetry.space_group_name_H-M   'P 1'
#
loop_
_entity.id
_entity.type
_entity.pdbx_description
1 polymer ?
#
loop_
_entity_poly.entity_id
_entity_poly.type
_entity_poly.pdbx_seq_one_letter_code
_entity_poly.pdbx_strand_id
1 'polypeptide(L)'
;MNKKKITIIVIAIIIALAAVCGAVFGVRYHRQKEIDQKLNQGTATIEAYVEKFDAASDKAEKAQIYGDFIKDSGLKDIIDTIATEEWNKNYKADKDTMYAWFVTYYSDKLDSVTAAYESTDKAFADCNKAAEDLNSLQDEINADTVLSKDDISGLSEELTAGLDSVNGDLEQIRTAYTDQYNSYLLEDADSASKSDLNTAIENLNALTTELSDMSEDFFSELLGNIADTVSDYSSRVEEIEKEEAEKAKAAEEAKKQQAASNSTGSDSSSSSSDSSTSASTTASDWGQSTWTLTGLNGNGEVCNAPVEMYKAKAQGIGGSWVAKGDYCRWWHEGSDTGYLCDINGNVVSTEYLPE
;
A
#
# COMPACT_ATOMS: atom_id res chain seq x y z
N MET A 1 39.19 -101.87 26.16
CA MET A 1 37.99 -101.46 25.36
C MET A 1 38.26 -101.82 23.89
N ASN A 2 37.38 -102.53 23.24
CA ASN A 2 37.63 -103.10 21.92
C ASN A 2 37.65 -102.00 20.84
N LYS A 3 38.73 -101.90 20.01
CA LYS A 3 38.96 -100.81 19.01
C LYS A 3 37.72 -100.59 18.15
N LYS A 4 36.94 -101.62 17.83
CA LYS A 4 35.67 -101.55 17.07
C LYS A 4 34.58 -100.68 17.82
N LYS A 5 34.49 -100.75 19.18
CA LYS A 5 33.55 -100.00 19.96
C LYS A 5 33.91 -98.49 20.01
N ILE A 6 35.21 -98.17 20.05
CA ILE A 6 35.69 -96.83 20.02
C ILE A 6 35.35 -96.13 18.69
N THR A 7 35.56 -96.87 17.55
CA THR A 7 35.25 -96.35 16.20
C THR A 7 33.78 -96.07 16.01
N ILE A 8 32.90 -96.94 16.52
CA ILE A 8 31.44 -96.68 16.47
C ILE A 8 31.01 -95.50 17.29
N ILE A 9 31.58 -95.34 18.49
CA ILE A 9 31.26 -94.10 19.34
C ILE A 9 31.76 -92.83 18.66
N VAL A 10 32.95 -92.84 18.08
CA VAL A 10 33.49 -91.68 17.36
C VAL A 10 32.63 -91.33 16.15
N ILE A 11 32.16 -92.26 15.37
CA ILE A 11 31.28 -92.04 14.22
C ILE A 11 29.93 -91.51 14.71
N ALA A 12 29.35 -92.03 15.75
CA ALA A 12 28.10 -91.58 16.33
C ALA A 12 28.17 -90.15 16.82
N ILE A 13 29.31 -89.75 17.48
CA ILE A 13 29.55 -88.37 17.89
C ILE A 13 29.67 -87.43 16.68
N ILE A 14 30.40 -87.87 15.62
CA ILE A 14 30.52 -87.06 14.41
C ILE A 14 29.15 -86.81 13.74
N ILE A 15 28.32 -87.87 13.63
CA ILE A 15 26.97 -87.77 13.08
C ILE A 15 26.10 -86.86 13.94
N ALA A 16 26.15 -86.99 15.25
CA ALA A 16 25.39 -86.16 16.17
C ALA A 16 25.85 -84.67 16.08
N LEU A 17 27.15 -84.39 15.98
CA LEU A 17 27.70 -83.07 15.77
C LEU A 17 27.26 -82.49 14.41
N ALA A 18 27.30 -83.30 13.34
CA ALA A 18 26.86 -82.87 12.01
C ALA A 18 25.36 -82.54 11.99
N ALA A 19 24.53 -83.33 12.70
CA ALA A 19 23.10 -83.10 12.82
C ALA A 19 22.81 -81.79 13.61
N VAL A 20 23.54 -81.55 14.71
CA VAL A 20 23.43 -80.30 15.51
C VAL A 20 23.90 -79.13 14.68
N CYS A 21 25.03 -79.24 13.99
CA CYS A 21 25.51 -78.18 13.11
C CYS A 21 24.50 -77.84 11.97
N GLY A 22 23.99 -78.93 11.33
CA GLY A 22 22.97 -78.79 10.26
C GLY A 22 21.69 -78.13 10.75
N ALA A 23 21.21 -78.49 11.96
CA ALA A 23 20.05 -77.85 12.55
C ALA A 23 20.31 -76.32 12.93
N VAL A 24 21.49 -76.05 13.47
CA VAL A 24 21.87 -74.64 13.79
C VAL A 24 22.03 -73.82 12.52
N PHE A 25 22.66 -74.38 11.47
CA PHE A 25 22.78 -73.69 10.19
C PHE A 25 21.41 -73.51 9.52
N GLY A 26 20.54 -74.54 9.56
CA GLY A 26 19.20 -74.44 9.00
C GLY A 26 18.34 -73.36 9.69
N VAL A 27 18.37 -73.30 11.02
CA VAL A 27 17.67 -72.24 11.79
C VAL A 27 18.22 -70.85 11.51
N ARG A 28 19.54 -70.70 11.45
CA ARG A 28 20.16 -69.42 11.08
C ARG A 28 19.80 -68.96 9.67
N TYR A 29 19.83 -69.92 8.71
CA TYR A 29 19.46 -69.65 7.31
C TYR A 29 18.00 -69.20 7.18
N HIS A 30 17.07 -69.90 7.85
CA HIS A 30 15.66 -69.52 7.84
C HIS A 30 15.44 -68.18 8.49
N ARG A 31 16.08 -67.88 9.61
CA ARG A 31 15.98 -66.59 10.30
C ARG A 31 16.55 -65.46 9.42
N GLN A 32 17.69 -65.67 8.75
CA GLN A 32 18.26 -64.67 7.85
C GLN A 32 17.31 -64.39 6.68
N LYS A 33 16.74 -65.43 6.09
CA LYS A 33 15.76 -65.29 4.98
C LYS A 33 14.53 -64.51 5.42
N GLU A 34 14.03 -64.69 6.64
CA GLU A 34 12.91 -63.94 7.20
C GLU A 34 13.28 -62.46 7.43
N ILE A 35 14.51 -62.19 7.92
CA ILE A 35 15.01 -60.85 8.06
C ILE A 35 15.11 -60.14 6.71
N ASP A 36 15.74 -60.78 5.71
CA ASP A 36 15.87 -60.23 4.37
C ASP A 36 14.50 -59.96 3.72
N GLN A 37 13.54 -60.83 3.95
CA GLN A 37 12.18 -60.65 3.44
C GLN A 37 11.48 -59.44 4.10
N LYS A 38 11.60 -59.28 5.43
CA LYS A 38 11.04 -58.12 6.14
C LYS A 38 11.71 -56.82 5.72
N LEU A 39 13.02 -56.79 5.56
CA LEU A 39 13.76 -55.61 5.08
C LEU A 39 13.31 -55.21 3.67
N ASN A 40 13.15 -56.16 2.76
CA ASN A 40 12.66 -55.93 1.40
C ASN A 40 11.21 -55.40 1.41
N GLN A 41 10.34 -55.92 2.28
CA GLN A 41 8.97 -55.42 2.45
C GLN A 41 8.99 -53.99 2.99
N GLY A 42 9.86 -53.70 3.97
CA GLY A 42 10.03 -52.33 4.49
C GLY A 42 10.49 -51.36 3.43
N THR A 43 11.47 -51.74 2.61
CA THR A 43 11.94 -50.89 1.48
C THR A 43 10.81 -50.60 0.49
N ALA A 44 10.04 -51.62 0.10
CA ALA A 44 8.90 -51.45 -0.81
C ALA A 44 7.79 -50.56 -0.18
N THR A 45 7.63 -50.59 1.14
CA THR A 45 6.70 -49.72 1.86
C THR A 45 7.19 -48.27 1.82
N ILE A 46 8.48 -48.02 2.06
CA ILE A 46 9.09 -46.70 1.96
C ILE A 46 8.91 -46.11 0.54
N GLU A 47 9.28 -46.90 -0.48
CA GLU A 47 9.12 -46.50 -1.89
C GLU A 47 7.66 -46.10 -2.21
N ALA A 48 6.69 -46.89 -1.73
CA ALA A 48 5.27 -46.58 -1.92
C ALA A 48 4.83 -45.29 -1.22
N TYR A 49 5.40 -44.93 -0.06
CA TYR A 49 5.16 -43.65 0.58
C TYR A 49 5.79 -42.51 -0.20
N VAL A 50 7.03 -42.64 -0.66
CA VAL A 50 7.73 -41.66 -1.49
C VAL A 50 6.96 -41.38 -2.79
N GLU A 51 6.55 -42.45 -3.51
CA GLU A 51 5.75 -42.32 -4.74
C GLU A 51 4.43 -41.54 -4.49
N LYS A 52 3.72 -41.88 -3.41
CA LYS A 52 2.49 -41.16 -3.05
C LYS A 52 2.75 -39.70 -2.70
N PHE A 53 3.81 -39.45 -1.96
CA PHE A 53 4.20 -38.09 -1.58
C PHE A 53 4.55 -37.25 -2.80
N ASP A 54 5.31 -37.80 -3.74
CA ASP A 54 5.68 -37.11 -4.98
C ASP A 54 4.46 -36.85 -5.88
N ALA A 55 3.51 -37.81 -5.92
CA ALA A 55 2.29 -37.66 -6.69
C ALA A 55 1.26 -36.71 -6.09
N ALA A 56 1.31 -36.45 -4.78
CA ALA A 56 0.40 -35.52 -4.10
C ALA A 56 0.64 -34.10 -4.55
N SER A 57 -0.44 -33.35 -4.82
CA SER A 57 -0.38 -32.00 -5.38
C SER A 57 -0.50 -30.90 -4.34
N ASP A 58 -1.10 -31.19 -3.19
CA ASP A 58 -1.30 -30.19 -2.15
C ASP A 58 -0.55 -30.54 -0.85
N LYS A 59 -0.31 -29.50 -0.04
CA LYS A 59 0.45 -29.57 1.20
C LYS A 59 -0.25 -30.46 2.25
N ALA A 60 -1.58 -30.40 2.34
CA ALA A 60 -2.32 -31.14 3.38
C ALA A 60 -2.24 -32.66 3.11
N GLU A 61 -2.37 -33.05 1.86
CA GLU A 61 -2.19 -34.47 1.43
C GLU A 61 -0.77 -34.96 1.70
N LYS A 62 0.25 -34.12 1.35
CA LYS A 62 1.66 -34.43 1.66
C LYS A 62 1.91 -34.55 3.16
N ALA A 63 1.32 -33.66 3.98
CA ALA A 63 1.45 -33.72 5.44
C ALA A 63 0.82 -34.98 6.01
N GLN A 64 -0.32 -35.43 5.49
CA GLN A 64 -0.94 -36.68 5.88
C GLN A 64 -0.05 -37.88 5.53
N ILE A 65 0.44 -37.96 4.29
CA ILE A 65 1.31 -39.04 3.83
C ILE A 65 2.59 -39.11 4.67
N TYR A 66 3.22 -37.97 4.94
CA TYR A 66 4.41 -37.88 5.81
C TYR A 66 4.08 -38.32 7.24
N GLY A 67 2.95 -37.85 7.78
CA GLY A 67 2.47 -38.26 9.11
C GLY A 67 2.21 -39.75 9.22
N ASP A 68 1.65 -40.38 8.19
CA ASP A 68 1.41 -41.81 8.12
C ASP A 68 2.73 -42.60 8.00
N PHE A 69 3.67 -42.10 7.19
CA PHE A 69 5.01 -42.66 7.02
C PHE A 69 5.77 -42.72 8.35
N ILE A 70 5.85 -41.66 9.10
CA ILE A 70 6.60 -41.60 10.37
C ILE A 70 5.92 -42.40 11.50
N LYS A 71 4.63 -42.70 11.36
CA LYS A 71 3.84 -43.46 12.34
C LYS A 71 3.66 -44.91 11.96
N ASP A 72 4.15 -45.33 10.79
CA ASP A 72 3.99 -46.69 10.30
C ASP A 72 4.63 -47.71 11.28
N SER A 73 3.77 -48.56 11.87
CA SER A 73 4.20 -49.52 12.90
C SER A 73 5.07 -50.64 12.34
N GLY A 74 4.93 -50.97 11.05
CA GLY A 74 5.72 -51.98 10.38
C GLY A 74 7.14 -51.52 10.13
N LEU A 75 7.31 -50.25 9.68
CA LEU A 75 8.61 -49.61 9.52
C LEU A 75 9.31 -49.42 10.86
N LYS A 76 8.56 -49.05 11.88
CA LYS A 76 9.08 -48.89 13.25
C LYS A 76 9.57 -50.24 13.81
N ASP A 77 8.82 -51.32 13.64
CA ASP A 77 9.26 -52.70 14.06
C ASP A 77 10.58 -53.07 13.38
N ILE A 78 10.73 -52.77 12.10
CA ILE A 78 11.98 -53.06 11.35
C ILE A 78 13.14 -52.24 11.94
N ILE A 79 12.96 -50.92 12.16
CA ILE A 79 13.98 -50.04 12.71
C ILE A 79 14.46 -50.52 14.07
N ASP A 80 13.52 -50.91 14.93
CA ASP A 80 13.79 -51.24 16.33
C ASP A 80 14.41 -52.67 16.48
N THR A 81 14.23 -53.56 15.49
CA THR A 81 14.54 -54.99 15.69
C THR A 81 15.59 -55.56 14.72
N ILE A 82 15.54 -55.20 13.45
CA ILE A 82 16.32 -55.88 12.39
C ILE A 82 17.00 -54.98 11.39
N ALA A 83 16.73 -53.68 11.39
CA ALA A 83 17.31 -52.76 10.42
C ALA A 83 18.84 -52.76 10.48
N THR A 84 19.47 -52.80 9.32
CA THR A 84 20.91 -52.57 9.17
C THR A 84 21.20 -51.07 9.18
N GLU A 85 22.47 -50.70 9.42
CA GLU A 85 22.89 -49.32 9.36
C GLU A 85 22.59 -48.67 8.00
N GLU A 86 22.82 -49.39 6.91
CA GLU A 86 22.53 -48.94 5.55
C GLU A 86 21.01 -48.75 5.32
N TRP A 87 20.18 -49.67 5.79
CA TRP A 87 18.73 -49.56 5.69
C TRP A 87 18.22 -48.31 6.46
N ASN A 88 18.67 -48.12 7.69
CA ASN A 88 18.34 -46.98 8.51
C ASN A 88 18.78 -45.65 7.88
N LYS A 89 19.95 -45.65 7.22
CA LYS A 89 20.44 -44.48 6.49
C LYS A 89 19.52 -44.11 5.34
N ASN A 90 19.02 -45.08 4.56
CA ASN A 90 18.11 -44.87 3.44
C ASN A 90 16.74 -44.40 3.96
N TYR A 91 16.17 -45.07 4.96
CA TYR A 91 14.92 -44.60 5.60
C TYR A 91 15.02 -43.16 6.07
N LYS A 92 16.12 -42.81 6.75
CA LYS A 92 16.36 -41.43 7.21
C LYS A 92 16.48 -40.48 6.04
N ALA A 93 17.16 -40.81 4.98
CA ALA A 93 17.31 -39.97 3.79
C ALA A 93 15.94 -39.63 3.15
N ASP A 94 15.08 -40.65 2.96
CA ASP A 94 13.74 -40.46 2.41
C ASP A 94 12.86 -39.60 3.35
N LYS A 95 12.92 -39.87 4.65
CA LYS A 95 12.25 -39.06 5.67
C LYS A 95 12.68 -37.61 5.64
N ASP A 96 14.00 -37.38 5.60
CA ASP A 96 14.56 -36.04 5.59
C ASP A 96 14.23 -35.31 4.27
N THR A 97 14.18 -36.02 3.14
CA THR A 97 13.77 -35.45 1.85
C THR A 97 12.30 -35.02 1.86
N MET A 98 11.39 -35.87 2.32
CA MET A 98 9.98 -35.53 2.46
C MET A 98 9.77 -34.34 3.43
N TYR A 99 10.53 -34.32 4.53
CA TYR A 99 10.48 -33.21 5.49
C TYR A 99 10.99 -31.90 4.89
N ALA A 100 12.13 -31.93 4.20
CA ALA A 100 12.72 -30.75 3.57
C ALA A 100 11.78 -30.09 2.54
N TRP A 101 10.89 -30.87 1.92
CA TRP A 101 9.88 -30.32 1.03
C TRP A 101 8.97 -29.29 1.74
N PHE A 102 8.61 -29.49 3.01
CA PHE A 102 7.75 -28.55 3.75
C PHE A 102 8.48 -27.25 4.04
N VAL A 103 9.77 -27.32 4.39
CA VAL A 103 10.59 -26.12 4.59
C VAL A 103 10.70 -25.34 3.28
N THR A 104 11.05 -26.05 2.18
CA THR A 104 11.16 -25.43 0.84
C THR A 104 9.84 -24.82 0.38
N TYR A 105 8.71 -25.49 0.62
CA TYR A 105 7.38 -24.97 0.27
C TYR A 105 7.09 -23.59 0.87
N TYR A 106 7.47 -23.38 2.12
CA TYR A 106 7.28 -22.09 2.78
C TYR A 106 8.32 -21.05 2.37
N SER A 107 9.58 -21.48 2.17
CA SER A 107 10.60 -20.56 1.62
C SER A 107 10.22 -20.08 0.21
N ASP A 108 9.77 -20.97 -0.67
CA ASP A 108 9.33 -20.60 -2.02
C ASP A 108 8.12 -19.65 -2.01
N LYS A 109 7.18 -19.85 -1.07
CA LYS A 109 6.07 -18.92 -0.88
C LYS A 109 6.54 -17.54 -0.44
N LEU A 110 7.44 -17.48 0.54
CA LEU A 110 8.01 -16.25 1.05
C LEU A 110 8.76 -15.50 -0.05
N ASP A 111 9.62 -16.22 -0.79
CA ASP A 111 10.33 -15.66 -1.93
C ASP A 111 9.37 -15.11 -3.00
N SER A 112 8.28 -15.83 -3.27
CA SER A 112 7.27 -15.41 -4.24
C SER A 112 6.56 -14.12 -3.80
N VAL A 113 6.16 -13.97 -2.53
CA VAL A 113 5.53 -12.77 -2.00
C VAL A 113 6.52 -11.59 -2.04
N THR A 114 7.73 -11.82 -1.59
CA THR A 114 8.79 -10.79 -1.55
C THR A 114 9.15 -10.32 -2.96
N ALA A 115 9.38 -11.23 -3.90
CA ALA A 115 9.67 -10.89 -5.29
C ALA A 115 8.51 -10.18 -5.98
N ALA A 116 7.26 -10.58 -5.70
CA ALA A 116 6.09 -9.89 -6.20
C ALA A 116 6.04 -8.44 -5.70
N TYR A 117 6.26 -8.23 -4.41
CA TYR A 117 6.33 -6.91 -3.80
C TYR A 117 7.47 -6.05 -4.36
N GLU A 118 8.68 -6.60 -4.47
CA GLU A 118 9.83 -5.89 -5.02
C GLU A 118 9.65 -5.43 -6.47
N SER A 119 8.76 -6.08 -7.21
CA SER A 119 8.45 -5.73 -8.59
C SER A 119 7.41 -4.61 -8.75
N THR A 120 6.82 -4.13 -7.66
CA THR A 120 5.81 -3.07 -7.65
C THR A 120 6.45 -1.69 -7.53
N ASP A 121 5.64 -0.65 -7.77
CA ASP A 121 6.02 0.75 -7.51
C ASP A 121 5.97 1.12 -6.02
N LYS A 122 5.67 0.16 -5.16
CA LYS A 122 5.54 0.31 -3.70
C LYS A 122 4.53 1.37 -3.29
N ALA A 123 3.44 1.49 -4.05
CA ALA A 123 2.29 2.29 -3.67
C ALA A 123 1.63 1.73 -2.39
N PHE A 124 0.84 2.53 -1.70
CA PHE A 124 0.16 2.11 -0.47
C PHE A 124 -0.58 0.77 -0.59
N ALA A 125 -1.32 0.58 -1.69
CA ALA A 125 -2.06 -0.66 -1.93
C ALA A 125 -1.13 -1.89 -2.08
N ASP A 126 0.05 -1.71 -2.71
CA ASP A 126 1.03 -2.78 -2.87
C ASP A 126 1.66 -3.15 -1.54
N CYS A 127 2.02 -2.14 -0.72
CA CYS A 127 2.56 -2.35 0.62
C CYS A 127 1.55 -3.05 1.52
N ASN A 128 0.30 -2.60 1.52
CA ASN A 128 -0.76 -3.19 2.34
C ASN A 128 -1.02 -4.65 1.95
N LYS A 129 -1.10 -4.92 0.64
CA LYS A 129 -1.26 -6.28 0.13
C LYS A 129 -0.09 -7.18 0.52
N ALA A 130 1.14 -6.71 0.39
CA ALA A 130 2.33 -7.47 0.80
C ALA A 130 2.34 -7.77 2.30
N ALA A 131 1.97 -6.80 3.13
CA ALA A 131 1.83 -7.01 4.58
C ALA A 131 0.76 -8.06 4.92
N GLU A 132 -0.40 -8.03 4.25
CA GLU A 132 -1.46 -9.02 4.43
C GLU A 132 -0.99 -10.43 4.01
N ASP A 133 -0.34 -10.56 2.84
CA ASP A 133 0.16 -11.83 2.31
C ASP A 133 1.24 -12.41 3.25
N LEU A 134 2.17 -11.59 3.77
CA LEU A 134 3.20 -12.00 4.71
C LEU A 134 2.62 -12.40 6.07
N ASN A 135 1.67 -11.65 6.61
CA ASN A 135 0.99 -12.02 7.86
C ASN A 135 0.20 -13.33 7.72
N SER A 136 -0.50 -13.51 6.59
CA SER A 136 -1.20 -14.77 6.30
C SER A 136 -0.24 -15.96 6.22
N LEU A 137 0.94 -15.76 5.61
CA LEU A 137 1.98 -16.78 5.56
C LEU A 137 2.56 -17.08 6.96
N GLN A 138 2.73 -16.08 7.81
CA GLN A 138 3.14 -16.26 9.20
C GLN A 138 2.16 -17.12 9.98
N ASP A 139 0.87 -16.88 9.82
CA ASP A 139 -0.17 -17.66 10.47
C ASP A 139 -0.17 -19.12 9.96
N GLU A 140 0.01 -19.32 8.67
CA GLU A 140 0.12 -20.66 8.07
C GLU A 140 1.33 -21.42 8.59
N ILE A 141 2.49 -20.77 8.74
CA ILE A 141 3.72 -21.37 9.29
C ILE A 141 3.51 -21.74 10.76
N ASN A 142 2.95 -20.82 11.55
CA ASN A 142 2.72 -21.04 12.98
C ASN A 142 1.69 -22.17 13.26
N ALA A 143 0.74 -22.37 12.36
CA ALA A 143 -0.25 -23.42 12.44
C ALA A 143 0.26 -24.77 11.91
N ASP A 144 1.45 -24.82 11.31
CA ASP A 144 1.97 -26.06 10.73
C ASP A 144 2.35 -27.07 11.81
N THR A 145 1.92 -28.31 11.61
CA THR A 145 2.14 -29.41 12.55
C THR A 145 3.27 -30.35 12.16
N VAL A 146 3.86 -30.14 10.99
CA VAL A 146 4.96 -30.95 10.44
C VAL A 146 6.31 -30.32 10.76
N LEU A 147 6.41 -29.00 10.65
CA LEU A 147 7.64 -28.27 10.86
C LEU A 147 8.17 -28.38 12.30
N SER A 148 9.47 -28.45 12.45
CA SER A 148 10.14 -28.31 13.74
C SER A 148 10.05 -26.88 14.25
N LYS A 149 10.24 -26.70 15.57
CA LYS A 149 10.27 -25.35 16.16
C LYS A 149 11.41 -24.50 15.62
N ASP A 150 12.54 -25.13 15.30
CA ASP A 150 13.72 -24.44 14.80
C ASP A 150 13.49 -23.94 13.36
N ASP A 151 12.81 -24.74 12.51
CA ASP A 151 12.47 -24.34 11.14
C ASP A 151 11.39 -23.26 11.15
N ILE A 152 10.37 -23.36 12.02
CA ILE A 152 9.38 -22.28 12.22
C ILE A 152 10.06 -21.00 12.65
N SER A 153 11.05 -21.06 13.57
CA SER A 153 11.79 -19.86 14.02
C SER A 153 12.58 -19.24 12.87
N GLY A 154 13.29 -20.05 12.07
CA GLY A 154 14.06 -19.57 10.92
C GLY A 154 13.18 -18.89 9.87
N LEU A 155 12.09 -19.53 9.46
CA LEU A 155 11.13 -18.96 8.52
C LEU A 155 10.47 -17.67 9.06
N SER A 156 10.18 -17.63 10.37
CA SER A 156 9.61 -16.44 11.01
C SER A 156 10.59 -15.27 11.06
N GLU A 157 11.89 -15.53 11.21
CA GLU A 157 12.92 -14.48 11.15
C GLU A 157 13.02 -13.86 9.75
N GLU A 158 13.01 -14.69 8.70
CA GLU A 158 13.03 -14.23 7.31
C GLU A 158 11.75 -13.43 6.96
N LEU A 159 10.60 -13.92 7.42
CA LEU A 159 9.30 -13.27 7.21
C LEU A 159 9.23 -11.93 7.95
N THR A 160 9.78 -11.85 9.18
CA THR A 160 9.86 -10.60 9.93
C THR A 160 10.70 -9.57 9.19
N ALA A 161 11.80 -9.97 8.56
CA ALA A 161 12.61 -9.07 7.75
C ALA A 161 11.83 -8.53 6.53
N GLY A 162 11.00 -9.37 5.89
CA GLY A 162 10.09 -8.95 4.81
C GLY A 162 9.04 -7.94 5.30
N LEU A 163 8.41 -8.20 6.45
CA LEU A 163 7.45 -7.29 7.08
C LEU A 163 8.09 -5.94 7.48
N ASP A 164 9.31 -5.96 8.02
CA ASP A 164 10.04 -4.74 8.37
C ASP A 164 10.33 -3.88 7.13
N SER A 165 10.65 -4.50 6.00
CA SER A 165 10.83 -3.77 4.73
C SER A 165 9.54 -3.10 4.27
N VAL A 166 8.42 -3.84 4.26
CA VAL A 166 7.10 -3.31 3.87
C VAL A 166 6.65 -2.19 4.79
N ASN A 167 6.82 -2.37 6.11
CA ASN A 167 6.49 -1.34 7.09
C ASN A 167 7.35 -0.09 6.94
N GLY A 168 8.62 -0.26 6.56
CA GLY A 168 9.51 0.86 6.24
C GLY A 168 9.01 1.69 5.05
N ASP A 169 8.54 1.05 3.99
CA ASP A 169 7.96 1.73 2.83
C ASP A 169 6.60 2.39 3.18
N LEU A 170 5.75 1.75 3.99
CA LEU A 170 4.52 2.36 4.53
C LEU A 170 4.81 3.62 5.34
N GLU A 171 5.87 3.61 6.16
CA GLU A 171 6.27 4.80 6.94
C GLU A 171 6.81 5.93 6.07
N GLN A 172 7.48 5.60 4.96
CA GLN A 172 7.88 6.62 3.97
C GLN A 172 6.64 7.26 3.31
N ILE A 173 5.62 6.48 2.97
CA ILE A 173 4.35 6.99 2.44
C ILE A 173 3.71 7.92 3.47
N ARG A 174 3.59 7.52 4.73
CA ARG A 174 3.06 8.36 5.80
C ARG A 174 3.82 9.67 5.93
N THR A 175 5.15 9.61 5.87
CA THR A 175 6.01 10.80 5.94
C THR A 175 5.75 11.74 4.76
N ALA A 176 5.65 11.22 3.53
CA ALA A 176 5.38 12.03 2.34
C ALA A 176 4.04 12.78 2.45
N TYR A 177 2.99 12.13 2.94
CA TYR A 177 1.70 12.78 3.16
C TYR A 177 1.70 13.76 4.33
N THR A 178 2.50 13.50 5.36
CA THR A 178 2.73 14.47 6.45
C THR A 178 3.45 15.72 5.95
N ASP A 179 4.44 15.55 5.08
CA ASP A 179 5.14 16.68 4.45
C ASP A 179 4.21 17.46 3.53
N GLN A 180 3.33 16.78 2.79
CA GLN A 180 2.31 17.44 1.97
C GLN A 180 1.32 18.23 2.84
N TYR A 181 0.82 17.68 3.94
CA TYR A 181 0.02 18.41 4.93
C TYR A 181 0.75 19.65 5.43
N ASN A 182 2.01 19.52 5.85
CA ASN A 182 2.80 20.64 6.36
C ASN A 182 2.99 21.72 5.30
N SER A 183 3.04 21.37 4.01
CA SER A 183 3.14 22.34 2.92
C SER A 183 1.89 23.20 2.71
N TYR A 184 0.75 22.75 3.21
CA TYR A 184 -0.52 23.47 3.15
C TYR A 184 -0.78 24.35 4.38
N LEU A 185 0.06 24.21 5.42
CA LEU A 185 -0.04 25.05 6.61
C LEU A 185 0.42 26.49 6.32
N LEU A 186 -0.34 27.45 6.81
CA LEU A 186 0.03 28.86 6.77
C LEU A 186 0.95 29.19 7.95
N GLU A 187 2.04 29.94 7.69
CA GLU A 187 3.00 30.34 8.75
C GLU A 187 2.33 31.17 9.85
N ASP A 188 1.37 32.00 9.47
CA ASP A 188 0.59 32.84 10.39
C ASP A 188 -0.87 32.93 9.90
N ALA A 189 -1.69 32.04 10.40
CA ALA A 189 -3.10 31.96 10.05
C ALA A 189 -3.89 33.21 10.54
N ASP A 190 -3.46 33.86 11.64
CA ASP A 190 -4.14 35.05 12.20
C ASP A 190 -4.01 36.24 11.30
N SER A 191 -2.89 36.38 10.59
CA SER A 191 -2.64 37.49 9.66
C SER A 191 -2.91 37.13 8.19
N ALA A 192 -3.25 35.87 7.92
CA ALA A 192 -3.51 35.40 6.56
C ALA A 192 -4.76 36.06 5.95
N SER A 193 -4.73 36.21 4.63
CA SER A 193 -5.91 36.69 3.92
C SER A 193 -6.99 35.61 3.87
N LYS A 194 -8.27 36.04 3.78
CA LYS A 194 -9.40 35.12 3.56
C LYS A 194 -9.19 34.21 2.36
N SER A 195 -8.55 34.70 1.29
CA SER A 195 -8.24 33.92 0.09
C SER A 195 -7.23 32.82 0.38
N ASP A 196 -6.17 33.09 1.13
CA ASP A 196 -5.13 32.12 1.48
C ASP A 196 -5.68 31.02 2.39
N LEU A 197 -6.50 31.41 3.39
CA LEU A 197 -7.20 30.47 4.27
C LEU A 197 -8.11 29.53 3.49
N ASN A 198 -8.93 30.06 2.59
CA ASN A 198 -9.81 29.23 1.77
C ASN A 198 -9.03 28.28 0.85
N THR A 199 -7.92 28.72 0.26
CA THR A 199 -7.05 27.89 -0.56
C THR A 199 -6.44 26.74 0.27
N ALA A 200 -5.97 27.05 1.48
CA ALA A 200 -5.44 26.05 2.39
C ALA A 200 -6.52 25.04 2.79
N ILE A 201 -7.74 25.48 3.12
CA ILE A 201 -8.89 24.62 3.43
C ILE A 201 -9.22 23.69 2.24
N GLU A 202 -9.25 24.20 1.02
CA GLU A 202 -9.53 23.39 -0.19
C GLU A 202 -8.47 22.33 -0.38
N ASN A 203 -7.18 22.65 -0.24
CA ASN A 203 -6.06 21.69 -0.35
C ASN A 203 -6.12 20.65 0.75
N LEU A 204 -6.40 21.03 1.98
CA LEU A 204 -6.53 20.12 3.12
C LEU A 204 -7.73 19.17 2.97
N ASN A 205 -8.86 19.64 2.47
CA ASN A 205 -10.03 18.82 2.19
C ASN A 205 -9.78 17.83 1.04
N ALA A 206 -9.03 18.24 0.01
CA ALA A 206 -8.62 17.35 -1.06
C ALA A 206 -7.71 16.23 -0.53
N LEU A 207 -6.74 16.58 0.32
CA LEU A 207 -5.86 15.63 0.99
C LEU A 207 -6.65 14.67 1.90
N THR A 208 -7.63 15.18 2.66
CA THR A 208 -8.53 14.33 3.46
C THR A 208 -9.21 13.26 2.61
N THR A 209 -9.75 13.65 1.46
CA THR A 209 -10.42 12.71 0.55
C THR A 209 -9.45 11.64 0.05
N GLU A 210 -8.27 12.03 -0.40
CA GLU A 210 -7.24 11.11 -0.88
C GLU A 210 -6.81 10.10 0.19
N LEU A 211 -6.54 10.56 1.42
CA LEU A 211 -6.13 9.71 2.54
C LEU A 211 -7.24 8.76 2.98
N SER A 212 -8.49 9.24 3.02
CA SER A 212 -9.65 8.41 3.39
C SER A 212 -9.93 7.33 2.36
N ASP A 213 -9.77 7.63 1.07
CA ASP A 213 -9.92 6.66 -0.01
C ASP A 213 -8.83 5.58 0.02
N MET A 214 -7.63 5.89 0.54
CA MET A 214 -6.56 4.92 0.73
C MET A 214 -6.78 4.05 1.99
N SER A 215 -6.86 4.65 3.16
CA SER A 215 -7.14 3.98 4.44
C SER A 215 -7.33 4.98 5.59
N GLU A 216 -8.56 5.11 6.08
CA GLU A 216 -8.85 5.94 7.27
C GLU A 216 -8.06 5.49 8.50
N ASP A 217 -7.97 4.18 8.73
CA ASP A 217 -7.29 3.63 9.91
C ASP A 217 -5.79 3.93 9.91
N PHE A 218 -5.13 3.73 8.76
CA PHE A 218 -3.69 3.97 8.64
C PHE A 218 -3.32 5.44 8.79
N PHE A 219 -4.15 6.34 8.28
CA PHE A 219 -3.93 7.79 8.30
C PHE A 219 -4.73 8.52 9.41
N SER A 220 -5.32 7.81 10.37
CA SER A 220 -6.25 8.38 11.36
C SER A 220 -5.69 9.58 12.13
N GLU A 221 -4.42 9.54 12.54
CA GLU A 221 -3.77 10.65 13.24
C GLU A 221 -3.61 11.88 12.31
N LEU A 222 -3.16 11.67 11.07
CA LEU A 222 -3.00 12.75 10.11
C LEU A 222 -4.34 13.36 9.72
N LEU A 223 -5.38 12.54 9.51
CA LEU A 223 -6.74 12.98 9.25
C LEU A 223 -7.30 13.81 10.42
N GLY A 224 -6.99 13.42 11.66
CA GLY A 224 -7.32 14.21 12.85
C GLY A 224 -6.68 15.60 12.83
N ASN A 225 -5.37 15.66 12.57
CA ASN A 225 -4.64 16.92 12.49
C ASN A 225 -5.17 17.83 11.36
N ILE A 226 -5.50 17.26 10.21
CA ILE A 226 -6.10 18.01 9.10
C ILE A 226 -7.46 18.58 9.50
N ALA A 227 -8.31 17.78 10.14
CA ALA A 227 -9.65 18.20 10.56
C ALA A 227 -9.58 19.36 11.57
N ASP A 228 -8.67 19.32 12.53
CA ASP A 228 -8.44 20.38 13.50
C ASP A 228 -7.97 21.67 12.79
N THR A 229 -7.02 21.57 11.88
CA THR A 229 -6.50 22.71 11.10
C THR A 229 -7.60 23.36 10.22
N VAL A 230 -8.40 22.53 9.53
CA VAL A 230 -9.53 23.02 8.72
C VAL A 230 -10.55 23.75 9.59
N SER A 231 -10.83 23.24 10.80
CA SER A 231 -11.71 23.90 11.77
C SER A 231 -11.17 25.26 12.20
N ASP A 232 -9.89 25.35 12.52
CA ASP A 232 -9.26 26.59 12.94
C ASP A 232 -9.26 27.63 11.82
N TYR A 233 -8.90 27.25 10.60
CA TYR A 233 -8.91 28.14 9.44
C TYR A 233 -10.32 28.60 9.07
N SER A 234 -11.31 27.70 9.17
CA SER A 234 -12.72 28.06 8.92
C SER A 234 -13.23 29.06 9.95
N SER A 235 -12.87 28.90 11.22
CA SER A 235 -13.22 29.84 12.28
C SER A 235 -12.62 31.23 12.01
N ARG A 236 -11.37 31.26 11.53
CA ARG A 236 -10.72 32.54 11.19
C ARG A 236 -11.37 33.22 9.97
N VAL A 237 -11.78 32.46 8.96
CA VAL A 237 -12.56 32.99 7.81
C VAL A 237 -13.87 33.65 8.30
N GLU A 238 -14.60 32.97 9.20
CA GLU A 238 -15.85 33.55 9.79
C GLU A 238 -15.58 34.83 10.55
N GLU A 239 -14.49 34.95 11.31
CA GLU A 239 -14.09 36.19 12.00
C GLU A 239 -13.81 37.30 11.01
N ILE A 240 -13.05 37.07 9.95
CA ILE A 240 -12.75 38.03 8.89
C ILE A 240 -14.06 38.53 8.25
N GLU A 241 -14.98 37.60 7.91
CA GLU A 241 -16.29 37.96 7.33
C GLU A 241 -17.12 38.86 8.24
N LYS A 242 -17.09 38.61 9.55
CA LYS A 242 -17.77 39.43 10.54
C LYS A 242 -17.14 40.83 10.63
N GLU A 243 -15.81 40.91 10.68
CA GLU A 243 -15.09 42.19 10.69
C GLU A 243 -15.38 43.04 9.43
N GLU A 244 -15.39 42.40 8.25
CA GLU A 244 -15.70 43.03 6.98
C GLU A 244 -17.16 43.56 6.97
N ALA A 245 -18.11 42.79 7.48
CA ALA A 245 -19.49 43.18 7.58
C ALA A 245 -19.70 44.32 8.56
N GLU A 246 -18.98 44.37 9.67
CA GLU A 246 -19.01 45.49 10.63
C GLU A 246 -18.43 46.79 10.04
N LYS A 247 -17.29 46.67 9.34
CA LYS A 247 -16.67 47.80 8.63
C LYS A 247 -17.59 48.35 7.53
N ALA A 248 -18.27 47.47 6.78
CA ALA A 248 -19.22 47.89 5.75
C ALA A 248 -20.41 48.63 6.36
N LYS A 249 -20.96 48.15 7.48
CA LYS A 249 -22.06 48.87 8.20
C LYS A 249 -21.63 50.24 8.72
N ALA A 250 -20.43 50.31 9.34
CA ALA A 250 -19.90 51.59 9.83
C ALA A 250 -19.67 52.61 8.69
N ALA A 251 -19.18 52.16 7.54
CA ALA A 251 -19.01 52.99 6.36
C ALA A 251 -20.33 53.48 5.77
N GLU A 252 -21.39 52.65 5.78
CA GLU A 252 -22.74 53.07 5.36
C GLU A 252 -23.36 54.09 6.31
N GLU A 253 -23.19 53.90 7.62
CA GLU A 253 -23.64 54.86 8.63
C GLU A 253 -22.91 56.22 8.52
N ALA A 254 -21.59 56.21 8.29
CA ALA A 254 -20.80 57.40 8.06
C ALA A 254 -21.27 58.15 6.79
N LYS A 255 -21.57 57.44 5.70
CA LYS A 255 -22.15 58.04 4.48
C LYS A 255 -23.52 58.66 4.73
N LYS A 256 -24.41 58.02 5.53
CA LYS A 256 -25.72 58.55 5.90
C LYS A 256 -25.58 59.85 6.78
N GLN A 257 -24.65 59.87 7.71
CA GLN A 257 -24.37 61.07 8.53
C GLN A 257 -23.81 62.23 7.69
N GLN A 258 -22.95 61.94 6.72
CA GLN A 258 -22.38 62.98 5.83
C GLN A 258 -23.44 63.53 4.86
N ALA A 259 -24.37 62.70 4.37
CA ALA A 259 -25.51 63.13 3.56
C ALA A 259 -26.50 63.99 4.36
N ALA A 260 -26.71 63.68 5.65
CA ALA A 260 -27.58 64.46 6.54
C ALA A 260 -26.96 65.86 6.91
N SER A 261 -25.63 65.97 7.00
CA SER A 261 -24.96 67.20 7.29
C SER A 261 -24.85 68.13 6.07
N ASN A 262 -24.94 67.66 4.84
CA ASN A 262 -24.93 68.48 3.63
C ASN A 262 -26.30 68.99 3.18
N SER A 263 -27.40 68.66 3.88
CA SER A 263 -28.75 69.11 3.53
C SER A 263 -29.14 70.45 4.19
N THR A 264 -28.23 71.13 4.93
CA THR A 264 -28.46 72.41 5.53
C THR A 264 -27.45 73.42 4.97
N GLY A 265 -27.70 73.96 3.78
CA GLY A 265 -26.86 75.09 3.25
C GLY A 265 -27.11 75.37 1.78
N SER A 266 -28.19 76.12 1.51
CA SER A 266 -28.35 77.20 0.52
C SER A 266 -27.88 77.09 -0.91
N ASP A 267 -28.83 77.13 -1.79
CA ASP A 267 -28.93 77.94 -3.02
C ASP A 267 -27.63 78.61 -3.54
N SER A 268 -27.21 78.34 -4.76
CA SER A 268 -27.05 79.25 -5.87
C SER A 268 -26.35 78.67 -7.10
N SER A 269 -27.07 78.68 -8.19
CA SER A 269 -26.72 78.95 -9.60
C SER A 269 -25.47 78.38 -10.27
N SER A 270 -25.76 77.63 -11.32
CA SER A 270 -25.23 77.64 -12.71
C SER A 270 -23.73 77.57 -12.95
N SER A 271 -23.30 76.49 -13.63
CA SER A 271 -23.01 76.52 -15.08
C SER A 271 -22.38 75.21 -15.53
N SER A 272 -22.80 74.79 -16.71
CA SER A 272 -22.31 73.74 -17.51
C SER A 272 -20.80 73.78 -17.72
N SER A 273 -20.13 72.62 -17.58
CA SER A 273 -19.06 72.23 -18.48
C SER A 273 -18.92 70.70 -18.47
N ASP A 274 -19.13 70.15 -19.64
CA ASP A 274 -18.75 68.80 -20.03
C ASP A 274 -17.31 68.51 -19.63
N SER A 275 -17.12 67.46 -18.85
CA SER A 275 -15.85 66.78 -18.74
C SER A 275 -16.13 65.31 -18.54
N SER A 276 -16.04 64.60 -19.63
CA SER A 276 -15.94 63.14 -19.65
C SER A 276 -14.72 62.70 -18.83
N THR A 277 -14.92 62.49 -17.57
CA THR A 277 -13.94 61.80 -16.74
C THR A 277 -14.23 60.29 -16.86
N SER A 278 -13.46 59.59 -17.71
CA SER A 278 -13.36 58.18 -17.61
C SER A 278 -12.92 57.85 -16.19
N ALA A 279 -13.86 57.41 -15.40
CA ALA A 279 -13.53 56.84 -14.10
C ALA A 279 -12.70 55.56 -14.38
N SER A 280 -11.41 55.65 -14.15
CA SER A 280 -10.55 54.49 -14.06
C SER A 280 -11.02 53.71 -12.83
N THR A 281 -11.81 52.68 -13.07
CA THR A 281 -12.16 51.71 -12.03
C THR A 281 -10.87 50.98 -11.67
N THR A 282 -10.43 51.09 -10.41
CA THR A 282 -9.29 50.33 -9.92
C THR A 282 -9.79 48.89 -9.57
N ALA A 283 -8.90 47.91 -9.59
CA ALA A 283 -9.22 46.54 -9.25
C ALA A 283 -9.89 46.38 -7.87
N SER A 284 -9.56 47.25 -6.94
CA SER A 284 -10.19 47.31 -5.62
C SER A 284 -11.69 47.65 -5.63
N ASP A 285 -12.19 48.19 -6.74
CA ASP A 285 -13.62 48.52 -6.90
C ASP A 285 -14.43 47.33 -7.49
N TRP A 286 -13.75 46.25 -7.84
CA TRP A 286 -14.34 45.10 -8.51
C TRP A 286 -14.84 44.03 -7.53
N GLY A 287 -15.52 44.19 -6.62
CA GLY A 287 -15.94 43.24 -5.61
C GLY A 287 -15.65 41.78 -5.97
N GLN A 288 -14.80 41.10 -5.23
CA GLN A 288 -14.32 39.76 -5.51
C GLN A 288 -15.45 38.74 -5.68
N SER A 289 -16.59 38.97 -5.08
CA SER A 289 -17.81 38.10 -5.24
C SER A 289 -18.32 37.99 -6.68
N THR A 290 -17.88 38.87 -7.58
CA THR A 290 -18.24 38.81 -9.00
C THR A 290 -17.26 38.07 -9.86
N TRP A 291 -16.12 37.64 -9.29
CA TRP A 291 -15.09 36.89 -9.99
C TRP A 291 -15.33 35.40 -9.87
N THR A 292 -15.15 34.71 -10.99
CA THR A 292 -15.25 33.26 -11.08
C THR A 292 -14.10 32.73 -11.90
N LEU A 293 -13.62 31.54 -11.56
CA LEU A 293 -12.65 30.83 -12.36
C LEU A 293 -13.22 30.57 -13.73
N THR A 294 -12.62 31.12 -14.78
CA THR A 294 -13.13 31.01 -16.15
C THR A 294 -12.46 29.92 -16.97
N GLY A 295 -11.49 29.20 -16.38
CA GLY A 295 -10.77 28.10 -17.00
C GLY A 295 -9.30 28.40 -17.22
N LEU A 296 -8.64 27.50 -17.95
CA LEU A 296 -7.24 27.63 -18.33
C LEU A 296 -7.13 28.32 -19.68
N ASN A 297 -6.14 29.21 -19.83
CA ASN A 297 -5.76 29.73 -21.14
C ASN A 297 -5.00 28.67 -21.96
N GLY A 298 -4.64 29.00 -23.21
CA GLY A 298 -3.89 28.11 -24.08
C GLY A 298 -2.51 27.68 -23.55
N ASN A 299 -1.98 28.38 -22.53
CA ASN A 299 -0.72 28.06 -21.85
C ASN A 299 -0.92 27.30 -20.52
N GLY A 300 -2.16 26.94 -20.17
CA GLY A 300 -2.47 26.25 -18.92
C GLY A 300 -2.58 27.14 -17.69
N GLU A 301 -2.54 28.48 -17.85
CA GLU A 301 -2.70 29.41 -16.72
C GLU A 301 -4.17 29.66 -16.42
N VAL A 302 -4.48 29.84 -15.13
CA VAL A 302 -5.84 30.13 -14.67
C VAL A 302 -6.14 31.61 -14.80
N CYS A 303 -7.25 31.94 -15.44
CA CYS A 303 -7.75 33.30 -15.56
C CYS A 303 -9.01 33.50 -14.71
N ASN A 304 -8.94 34.39 -13.73
CA ASN A 304 -10.09 34.85 -12.97
C ASN A 304 -10.74 36.05 -13.65
N ALA A 305 -12.00 35.95 -13.97
CA ALA A 305 -12.77 36.99 -14.60
C ALA A 305 -14.24 36.93 -14.16
N PRO A 306 -14.97 38.07 -14.19
CA PRO A 306 -16.40 38.02 -13.96
C PRO A 306 -17.12 37.13 -14.98
N VAL A 307 -18.10 36.37 -14.50
CA VAL A 307 -18.85 35.41 -15.34
C VAL A 307 -19.54 36.11 -16.52
N GLU A 308 -20.06 37.33 -16.26
CA GLU A 308 -20.74 38.16 -17.26
C GLU A 308 -19.76 38.60 -18.36
N MET A 309 -18.54 38.95 -18.01
CA MET A 309 -17.48 39.27 -18.97
C MET A 309 -17.11 38.06 -19.84
N TYR A 310 -16.91 36.89 -19.19
CA TYR A 310 -16.65 35.66 -19.91
C TYR A 310 -17.75 35.31 -20.90
N LYS A 311 -19.00 35.34 -20.48
CA LYS A 311 -20.15 35.04 -21.33
C LYS A 311 -20.25 36.01 -22.51
N ALA A 312 -20.05 37.31 -22.27
CA ALA A 312 -20.12 38.33 -23.31
C ALA A 312 -19.03 38.22 -24.35
N LYS A 313 -17.82 37.80 -23.94
CA LYS A 313 -16.65 37.69 -24.84
C LYS A 313 -16.49 36.31 -25.47
N ALA A 314 -16.95 35.23 -24.81
CA ALA A 314 -16.94 33.88 -25.35
C ALA A 314 -18.04 33.62 -26.39
N GLN A 315 -19.11 34.39 -26.39
CA GLN A 315 -20.20 34.24 -27.36
C GLN A 315 -19.78 34.69 -28.74
N GLY A 316 -19.24 33.80 -29.53
CA GLY A 316 -19.02 33.98 -30.96
C GLY A 316 -17.57 34.10 -31.41
N ILE A 317 -16.61 34.08 -30.53
CA ILE A 317 -15.21 34.19 -30.90
C ILE A 317 -14.41 33.25 -30.02
N GLY A 318 -13.76 32.24 -30.59
CA GLY A 318 -12.75 31.45 -29.89
C GLY A 318 -11.67 32.38 -29.37
N GLY A 319 -11.34 32.29 -28.11
CA GLY A 319 -10.34 33.16 -27.50
C GLY A 319 -9.72 32.51 -26.28
N SER A 320 -8.55 32.94 -25.94
CA SER A 320 -7.83 32.53 -24.75
C SER A 320 -7.78 33.65 -23.73
N TRP A 321 -7.63 33.29 -22.48
CA TRP A 321 -7.64 34.18 -21.33
C TRP A 321 -6.34 34.03 -20.54
N VAL A 322 -5.79 35.13 -20.06
CA VAL A 322 -4.68 35.10 -19.11
C VAL A 322 -4.88 36.23 -18.10
N ALA A 323 -4.64 35.93 -16.82
CA ALA A 323 -4.62 36.94 -15.78
C ALA A 323 -3.42 37.87 -15.99
N LYS A 324 -3.66 39.20 -15.96
CA LYS A 324 -2.62 40.23 -16.00
C LYS A 324 -2.89 41.23 -14.89
N GLY A 325 -2.34 41.00 -13.71
CA GLY A 325 -2.70 41.73 -12.51
C GLY A 325 -4.19 41.57 -12.20
N ASP A 326 -4.88 42.67 -12.00
CA ASP A 326 -6.31 42.70 -11.70
C ASP A 326 -7.22 42.67 -12.92
N TYR A 327 -6.64 42.59 -14.12
CA TYR A 327 -7.36 42.57 -15.37
C TYR A 327 -7.27 41.20 -16.03
N CYS A 328 -8.27 40.85 -16.86
CA CYS A 328 -8.22 39.68 -17.72
C CYS A 328 -7.84 40.07 -19.13
N ARG A 329 -6.70 39.57 -19.61
CA ARG A 329 -6.31 39.68 -21.00
C ARG A 329 -7.10 38.65 -21.80
N TRP A 330 -7.69 39.11 -22.88
CA TRP A 330 -8.38 38.24 -23.82
C TRP A 330 -7.87 38.51 -25.24
N TRP A 331 -7.70 37.47 -26.03
CA TRP A 331 -7.32 37.56 -27.43
C TRP A 331 -8.07 36.52 -28.25
N HIS A 332 -8.22 36.85 -29.53
CA HIS A 332 -8.82 35.96 -30.51
C HIS A 332 -7.77 34.98 -31.01
N GLU A 333 -8.11 33.71 -31.20
CA GLU A 333 -7.24 32.72 -31.81
C GLU A 333 -6.85 33.19 -33.26
N GLY A 334 -5.56 33.28 -33.54
CA GLY A 334 -5.04 33.80 -34.81
C GLY A 334 -5.00 35.32 -34.93
N SER A 335 -5.13 36.07 -33.83
CA SER A 335 -5.01 37.54 -33.80
C SER A 335 -3.81 37.95 -32.94
N ASP A 336 -2.99 38.84 -33.49
CA ASP A 336 -1.84 39.48 -32.80
C ASP A 336 -2.30 40.52 -31.79
N THR A 337 -3.62 40.74 -31.60
CA THR A 337 -4.16 41.74 -30.75
C THR A 337 -4.77 41.12 -29.47
N GLY A 338 -4.21 41.44 -28.33
CA GLY A 338 -4.78 41.19 -27.02
C GLY A 338 -5.61 42.36 -26.52
N TYR A 339 -6.69 42.03 -25.85
CA TYR A 339 -7.60 42.99 -25.25
C TYR A 339 -7.53 42.86 -23.71
N LEU A 340 -7.29 43.97 -23.02
CA LEU A 340 -7.39 44.04 -21.59
C LEU A 340 -8.82 44.51 -21.26
N CYS A 341 -9.55 43.70 -20.50
CA CYS A 341 -10.95 43.95 -20.16
C CYS A 341 -11.13 44.23 -18.68
N ASP A 342 -12.03 45.16 -18.37
CA ASP A 342 -12.50 45.41 -17.02
C ASP A 342 -13.56 44.40 -16.58
N ILE A 343 -14.04 44.54 -15.34
CA ILE A 343 -15.07 43.68 -14.73
C ILE A 343 -16.38 43.64 -15.53
N ASN A 344 -16.70 44.70 -16.24
CA ASN A 344 -17.92 44.82 -17.06
C ASN A 344 -17.73 44.26 -18.48
N GLY A 345 -16.55 43.72 -18.78
CA GLY A 345 -16.20 43.21 -20.11
C GLY A 345 -15.87 44.30 -21.12
N ASN A 346 -15.66 45.55 -20.70
CA ASN A 346 -15.25 46.61 -21.58
C ASN A 346 -13.74 46.55 -21.85
N VAL A 347 -13.36 46.79 -23.08
CA VAL A 347 -11.96 46.87 -23.48
C VAL A 347 -11.40 48.18 -22.97
N VAL A 348 -10.47 48.09 -22.01
CA VAL A 348 -9.77 49.26 -21.42
C VAL A 348 -8.45 49.58 -22.10
N SER A 349 -7.82 48.55 -22.68
CA SER A 349 -6.66 48.75 -23.55
C SER A 349 -6.49 47.58 -24.53
N THR A 350 -5.68 47.81 -25.57
CA THR A 350 -5.27 46.78 -26.50
C THR A 350 -3.76 46.65 -26.45
N GLU A 351 -3.27 45.41 -26.58
CA GLU A 351 -1.85 45.07 -26.64
C GLU A 351 -1.55 44.30 -27.94
N TYR A 352 -0.37 44.55 -28.49
CA TYR A 352 0.16 43.70 -29.55
C TYR A 352 0.80 42.46 -28.90
N LEU A 353 0.35 41.31 -29.31
CA LEU A 353 0.85 40.01 -28.85
C LEU A 353 1.46 39.31 -30.05
N PRO A 354 2.76 39.47 -30.31
CA PRO A 354 3.42 38.72 -31.37
C PRO A 354 3.40 37.22 -31.03
N GLU A 355 3.12 36.36 -32.03
CA GLU A 355 3.23 34.90 -31.93
C GLU A 355 4.63 34.46 -31.50
#